data_8bb38186e7b8acaa5ff8c83ad6cd6e72
#
_entry.id   8bb38186e7b8acaa5ff8c83ad6cd6e72
#
_cell.length_a   1.000
_cell.length_b   1.000
_cell.length_c   1.000
_cell.angle_alpha   90.00
_cell.angle_beta   90.00
_cell.angle_gamma   90.00
#
_symmetry.space_group_name_H-M   'P 1'
#
loop_
_entity.id
_entity.type
_entity.pdbx_description
1 polymer ?
#
loop_
_entity_poly.entity_id
_entity_poly.type
_entity_poly.pdbx_seq_one_letter_code
_entity_poly.pdbx_strand_id
1 'polypeptide(L)'
;PVLQPYLAGTEASGLYEARLGAEEMPDREVHAFCAAYRAEDMEELLKYADHIVFNSPSQLAAFGPMTKAAGKSVGLRINPEHSTQEEHAIYDPCAPGSRMGTTREQWDLALEKDPALAELLDGLHFHTLCEQDSDALEETLEAVEEKFGDLLPRMKWLNMGGGHHITRPGYDLERLKKVIRHAREKWGVMVYLEPGEACALNAGYLLTTVLDTVKNKDTQIAILDASAACHMPDVIEM
;
A
#
# COMPACT_ATOMS: atom_id res chain seq x y z
N PRO A 1 -2.49 16.45 -11.20
CA PRO A 1 -3.33 17.67 -11.20
C PRO A 1 -4.83 17.39 -11.00
N VAL A 2 -5.40 16.40 -11.76
CA VAL A 2 -6.88 16.14 -11.71
C VAL A 2 -7.32 15.63 -10.33
N LEU A 3 -6.53 14.79 -9.69
CA LEU A 3 -6.86 14.18 -8.39
C LEU A 3 -6.49 15.07 -7.18
N GLN A 4 -5.64 16.07 -7.38
CA GLN A 4 -5.14 16.93 -6.29
C GLN A 4 -6.22 17.58 -5.41
N PRO A 5 -7.40 18.02 -5.94
CA PRO A 5 -8.46 18.57 -5.10
C PRO A 5 -9.14 17.54 -4.18
N TYR A 6 -9.01 16.24 -4.46
CA TYR A 6 -9.75 15.17 -3.81
C TYR A 6 -8.90 14.30 -2.90
N LEU A 7 -7.58 14.22 -3.14
CA LEU A 7 -6.67 13.35 -2.40
C LEU A 7 -5.76 14.15 -1.47
N ALA A 8 -5.40 13.55 -0.35
CA ALA A 8 -4.46 14.13 0.61
C ALA A 8 -3.02 14.08 0.10
N GLY A 9 -2.70 13.10 -0.73
CA GLY A 9 -1.36 12.90 -1.25
C GLY A 9 -1.28 11.77 -2.26
N THR A 10 -0.05 11.29 -2.46
CA THR A 10 0.28 10.16 -3.33
C THR A 10 1.07 9.12 -2.54
N GLU A 11 0.90 7.85 -2.93
CA GLU A 11 1.79 6.76 -2.55
C GLU A 11 2.72 6.41 -3.71
N ALA A 12 3.97 6.12 -3.39
CA ALA A 12 5.03 5.85 -4.36
C ALA A 12 5.79 4.57 -4.00
N SER A 13 6.01 3.70 -4.98
CA SER A 13 6.81 2.48 -4.81
C SER A 13 8.31 2.69 -5.06
N GLY A 14 8.75 3.94 -5.25
CA GLY A 14 10.15 4.28 -5.42
C GLY A 14 10.39 5.76 -5.75
N LEU A 15 11.68 6.08 -5.98
CA LEU A 15 12.15 7.45 -6.18
C LEU A 15 11.42 8.22 -7.30
N TYR A 16 11.23 7.59 -8.44
CA TYR A 16 10.67 8.30 -9.61
C TYR A 16 9.18 8.59 -9.45
N GLU A 17 8.43 7.69 -8.81
CA GLU A 17 7.03 7.91 -8.46
C GLU A 17 6.88 8.97 -7.37
N ALA A 18 7.73 8.96 -6.35
CA ALA A 18 7.75 9.99 -5.31
C ALA A 18 8.01 11.38 -5.92
N ARG A 19 8.97 11.47 -6.83
CA ARG A 19 9.24 12.69 -7.58
C ARG A 19 8.05 13.14 -8.41
N LEU A 20 7.41 12.21 -9.14
CA LEU A 20 6.21 12.50 -9.92
C LEU A 20 5.08 13.03 -9.03
N GLY A 21 4.85 12.39 -7.88
CA GLY A 21 3.86 12.83 -6.90
C GLY A 21 4.11 14.26 -6.42
N ALA A 22 5.35 14.58 -6.04
CA ALA A 22 5.73 15.90 -5.58
C ALA A 22 5.61 16.98 -6.68
N GLU A 23 5.97 16.64 -7.93
CA GLU A 23 5.91 17.59 -9.07
C GLU A 23 4.46 17.82 -9.53
N GLU A 24 3.62 16.78 -9.57
CA GLU A 24 2.26 16.85 -10.14
C GLU A 24 1.17 17.19 -9.12
N MET A 25 1.46 16.98 -7.83
CA MET A 25 0.56 17.33 -6.73
C MET A 25 1.29 18.16 -5.66
N PRO A 26 1.82 19.35 -6.03
CA PRO A 26 2.49 20.22 -5.07
C PRO A 26 1.54 20.53 -3.89
N ASP A 27 2.10 20.72 -2.71
CA ASP A 27 1.38 20.97 -1.46
C ASP A 27 0.54 19.77 -0.96
N ARG A 28 0.79 18.56 -1.48
CA ARG A 28 0.22 17.31 -0.98
C ARG A 28 1.32 16.40 -0.45
N GLU A 29 0.95 15.55 0.50
CA GLU A 29 1.89 14.58 1.08
C GLU A 29 2.32 13.54 0.05
N VAL A 30 3.57 13.15 0.10
CA VAL A 30 4.12 12.03 -0.66
C VAL A 30 4.58 10.96 0.31
N HIS A 31 3.92 9.82 0.27
CA HIS A 31 4.33 8.63 0.99
C HIS A 31 5.16 7.74 0.08
N ALA A 32 6.13 7.04 0.61
CA ALA A 32 6.92 6.09 -0.15
C ALA A 32 7.05 4.77 0.60
N PHE A 33 6.76 3.69 -0.10
CA PHE A 33 7.03 2.33 0.36
C PHE A 33 7.66 1.52 -0.77
N CYS A 34 8.76 0.84 -0.50
CA CYS A 34 9.23 -0.27 -1.34
C CYS A 34 9.80 -1.39 -0.48
N ALA A 35 9.84 -2.61 -1.05
CA ALA A 35 10.28 -3.79 -0.33
C ALA A 35 11.75 -3.68 0.15
N ALA A 36 12.59 -2.91 -0.57
CA ALA A 36 13.93 -2.55 -0.15
C ALA A 36 14.39 -1.28 -0.87
N TYR A 37 14.89 -0.31 -0.11
CA TYR A 37 15.51 0.90 -0.65
C TYR A 37 16.96 0.66 -0.97
N ARG A 38 17.46 1.29 -2.05
CA ARG A 38 18.87 1.37 -2.37
C ARG A 38 19.47 2.57 -1.66
N ALA A 39 20.66 2.42 -1.07
CA ALA A 39 21.32 3.52 -0.36
C ALA A 39 21.56 4.74 -1.24
N GLU A 40 21.87 4.52 -2.51
CA GLU A 40 22.13 5.58 -3.50
C GLU A 40 20.89 6.43 -3.85
N ASP A 41 19.67 5.87 -3.66
CA ASP A 41 18.42 6.59 -3.95
C ASP A 41 17.89 7.37 -2.74
N MET A 42 18.32 7.02 -1.52
CA MET A 42 17.72 7.56 -0.29
C MET A 42 17.86 9.08 -0.15
N GLU A 43 19.04 9.63 -0.44
CA GLU A 43 19.27 11.08 -0.35
C GLU A 43 18.35 11.86 -1.30
N GLU A 44 18.13 11.32 -2.48
CA GLU A 44 17.26 11.95 -3.47
C GLU A 44 15.77 11.76 -3.09
N LEU A 45 15.37 10.57 -2.63
CA LEU A 45 14.03 10.28 -2.18
C LEU A 45 13.58 11.21 -1.04
N LEU A 46 14.46 11.51 -0.09
CA LEU A 46 14.20 12.42 1.02
C LEU A 46 13.85 13.84 0.60
N LYS A 47 14.14 14.25 -0.63
CA LYS A 47 13.74 15.58 -1.16
C LYS A 47 12.26 15.63 -1.53
N TYR A 48 11.66 14.49 -1.85
CA TYR A 48 10.30 14.39 -2.38
C TYR A 48 9.31 13.76 -1.39
N ALA A 49 9.72 12.71 -0.68
CA ALA A 49 8.84 12.00 0.24
C ALA A 49 8.72 12.70 1.60
N ASP A 50 7.53 12.71 2.17
CA ASP A 50 7.23 13.19 3.51
C ASP A 50 7.16 12.05 4.53
N HIS A 51 6.68 10.88 4.10
CA HIS A 51 6.62 9.66 4.87
C HIS A 51 7.40 8.56 4.15
N ILE A 52 8.32 7.89 4.86
CA ILE A 52 9.04 6.75 4.32
C ILE A 52 8.75 5.53 5.18
N VAL A 53 8.20 4.50 4.53
CA VAL A 53 7.84 3.24 5.16
C VAL A 53 8.89 2.18 4.84
N PHE A 54 9.49 1.62 5.87
CA PHE A 54 10.47 0.53 5.74
C PHE A 54 9.79 -0.83 5.82
N ASN A 55 10.24 -1.75 5.00
CA ASN A 55 9.66 -3.09 4.93
C ASN A 55 10.18 -4.02 6.04
N SER A 56 11.32 -3.71 6.64
CA SER A 56 11.97 -4.56 7.62
C SER A 56 12.72 -3.76 8.69
N PRO A 57 12.97 -4.35 9.87
CA PRO A 57 13.77 -3.72 10.91
C PRO A 57 15.21 -3.39 10.46
N SER A 58 15.79 -4.19 9.55
CA SER A 58 17.12 -3.92 9.00
C SER A 58 17.16 -2.68 8.12
N GLN A 59 16.14 -2.46 7.29
CA GLN A 59 15.97 -1.24 6.50
C GLN A 59 15.71 -0.03 7.42
N LEU A 60 14.88 -0.19 8.44
CA LEU A 60 14.64 0.83 9.45
C LEU A 60 15.94 1.22 10.18
N ALA A 61 16.74 0.24 10.60
CA ALA A 61 18.03 0.51 11.25
C ALA A 61 19.01 1.25 10.32
N ALA A 62 19.05 0.86 9.03
CA ALA A 62 19.97 1.43 8.06
C ALA A 62 19.61 2.88 7.68
N PHE A 63 18.33 3.18 7.49
CA PHE A 63 17.90 4.45 6.88
C PHE A 63 16.99 5.31 7.77
N GLY A 64 16.40 4.74 8.83
CA GLY A 64 15.54 5.46 9.76
C GLY A 64 16.22 6.71 10.38
N PRO A 65 17.46 6.60 10.90
CA PRO A 65 18.15 7.75 11.48
C PRO A 65 18.34 8.91 10.50
N MET A 66 18.73 8.65 9.25
CA MET A 66 18.89 9.69 8.26
C MET A 66 17.54 10.30 7.84
N THR A 67 16.51 9.49 7.77
CA THR A 67 15.11 9.92 7.48
C THR A 67 14.61 10.87 8.57
N LYS A 68 14.81 10.52 9.84
CA LYS A 68 14.48 11.41 10.98
C LYS A 68 15.32 12.70 10.95
N ALA A 69 16.61 12.59 10.68
CA ALA A 69 17.50 13.77 10.59
C ALA A 69 17.08 14.73 9.47
N ALA A 70 16.49 14.23 8.38
CA ALA A 70 15.90 15.04 7.31
C ALA A 70 14.52 15.63 7.68
N GLY A 71 14.02 15.38 8.90
CA GLY A 71 12.71 15.86 9.35
C GLY A 71 11.51 15.14 8.75
N LYS A 72 11.74 13.95 8.17
CA LYS A 72 10.71 13.15 7.52
C LYS A 72 10.10 12.13 8.50
N SER A 73 8.86 11.71 8.21
CA SER A 73 8.14 10.73 9.01
C SER A 73 8.59 9.31 8.65
N VAL A 74 8.75 8.48 9.67
CA VAL A 74 9.26 7.11 9.56
C VAL A 74 8.17 6.10 9.90
N GLY A 75 7.94 5.15 9.00
CA GLY A 75 7.01 4.05 9.20
C GLY A 75 7.65 2.69 9.07
N LEU A 76 6.96 1.70 9.62
CA LEU A 76 7.27 0.29 9.42
C LEU A 76 6.06 -0.40 8.79
N ARG A 77 6.27 -1.10 7.68
CA ARG A 77 5.26 -2.02 7.17
C ARG A 77 5.23 -3.27 8.04
N ILE A 78 4.09 -3.55 8.63
CA ILE A 78 3.84 -4.74 9.43
C ILE A 78 3.12 -5.80 8.60
N ASN A 79 3.36 -7.06 8.92
CA ASN A 79 2.63 -8.20 8.39
C ASN A 79 1.82 -8.84 9.52
N PRO A 80 0.49 -8.71 9.54
CA PRO A 80 -0.34 -9.31 10.57
C PRO A 80 -0.46 -10.83 10.45
N GLU A 81 0.13 -11.44 9.38
CA GLU A 81 0.05 -12.89 9.11
C GLU A 81 -1.41 -13.39 9.11
N HIS A 82 -2.29 -12.55 8.62
CA HIS A 82 -3.70 -12.80 8.43
C HIS A 82 -4.07 -12.47 6.99
N SER A 83 -4.69 -13.42 6.30
CA SER A 83 -5.10 -13.27 4.91
C SER A 83 -6.61 -13.35 4.79
N THR A 84 -7.15 -12.45 3.98
CA THR A 84 -8.53 -12.48 3.52
C THR A 84 -8.65 -12.88 2.04
N GLN A 85 -7.52 -13.30 1.42
CA GLN A 85 -7.41 -13.69 0.00
C GLN A 85 -7.62 -15.20 -0.16
N GLU A 86 -8.87 -15.67 -0.07
CA GLU A 86 -9.17 -17.11 -0.11
C GLU A 86 -8.91 -17.76 -1.49
N GLU A 87 -9.13 -17.02 -2.58
CA GLU A 87 -9.10 -17.58 -3.95
C GLU A 87 -7.82 -17.24 -4.73
N HIS A 88 -7.02 -16.28 -4.29
CA HIS A 88 -5.87 -15.74 -5.05
C HIS A 88 -4.60 -15.65 -4.22
N ALA A 89 -4.06 -16.80 -3.82
CA ALA A 89 -2.84 -16.87 -3.00
C ALA A 89 -1.62 -16.12 -3.60
N ILE A 90 -1.60 -15.92 -4.92
CA ILE A 90 -0.54 -15.18 -5.59
C ILE A 90 -0.55 -13.68 -5.25
N TYR A 91 -1.70 -13.14 -4.89
CA TYR A 91 -1.89 -11.74 -4.50
C TYR A 91 -1.94 -11.54 -2.98
N ASP A 92 -1.67 -12.59 -2.19
CA ASP A 92 -1.69 -12.53 -0.74
C ASP A 92 -0.35 -12.05 -0.17
N PRO A 93 -0.25 -10.79 0.28
CA PRO A 93 0.98 -10.28 0.87
C PRO A 93 1.26 -10.84 2.26
N CYS A 94 0.31 -11.55 2.87
CA CYS A 94 0.43 -12.19 4.18
C CYS A 94 0.67 -13.70 4.11
N ALA A 95 0.75 -14.28 2.90
CA ALA A 95 1.01 -15.70 2.71
C ALA A 95 2.35 -16.13 3.35
N PRO A 96 2.47 -17.37 3.81
CA PRO A 96 3.73 -17.91 4.29
C PRO A 96 4.85 -17.75 3.25
N GLY A 97 5.98 -17.16 3.68
CA GLY A 97 7.11 -16.88 2.78
C GLY A 97 6.98 -15.54 2.01
N SER A 98 5.95 -14.73 2.27
CA SER A 98 5.88 -13.39 1.71
C SER A 98 7.08 -12.54 2.14
N ARG A 99 7.60 -11.74 1.18
CA ARG A 99 8.65 -10.77 1.45
C ARG A 99 8.12 -9.44 2.03
N MET A 100 6.81 -9.29 2.17
CA MET A 100 6.16 -8.01 2.43
C MET A 100 5.85 -7.85 3.92
N GLY A 101 6.45 -6.81 4.50
CA GLY A 101 6.19 -6.42 5.89
C GLY A 101 6.95 -7.25 6.94
N THR A 102 6.97 -6.72 8.14
CA THR A 102 7.63 -7.28 9.32
C THR A 102 6.61 -8.01 10.17
N THR A 103 6.82 -9.30 10.44
CA THR A 103 5.98 -10.06 11.39
C THR A 103 6.25 -9.63 12.83
N ARG A 104 5.34 -9.96 13.74
CA ARG A 104 5.53 -9.66 15.16
C ARG A 104 6.81 -10.30 15.71
N GLU A 105 7.07 -11.54 15.39
CA GLU A 105 8.30 -12.25 15.81
C GLU A 105 9.56 -11.52 15.33
N GLN A 106 9.59 -11.11 14.05
CA GLN A 106 10.74 -10.37 13.50
C GLN A 106 10.95 -9.03 14.20
N TRP A 107 9.87 -8.34 14.55
CA TRP A 107 9.94 -7.09 15.27
C TRP A 107 10.49 -7.28 16.69
N ASP A 108 9.99 -8.26 17.43
CA ASP A 108 10.45 -8.54 18.80
C ASP A 108 11.94 -8.94 18.82
N LEU A 109 12.38 -9.81 17.90
CA LEU A 109 13.78 -10.17 17.74
C LEU A 109 14.68 -8.98 17.36
N ALA A 110 14.16 -8.01 16.64
CA ALA A 110 14.90 -6.80 16.32
C ALA A 110 15.03 -5.88 17.55
N LEU A 111 13.97 -5.74 18.34
CA LEU A 111 13.99 -4.95 19.58
C LEU A 111 14.87 -5.56 20.68
N GLU A 112 14.99 -6.89 20.74
CA GLU A 112 15.95 -7.55 21.65
C GLU A 112 17.39 -7.14 21.34
N LYS A 113 17.70 -6.89 20.07
CA LYS A 113 19.06 -6.49 19.62
C LYS A 113 19.27 -4.99 19.71
N ASP A 114 18.26 -4.21 19.34
CA ASP A 114 18.32 -2.75 19.31
C ASP A 114 16.96 -2.16 19.72
N PRO A 115 16.74 -1.93 21.00
CA PRO A 115 15.50 -1.30 21.50
C PRO A 115 15.25 0.12 20.94
N ALA A 116 16.30 0.82 20.46
CA ALA A 116 16.16 2.18 19.96
C ALA A 116 15.39 2.25 18.62
N LEU A 117 15.22 1.14 17.94
CA LEU A 117 14.42 1.08 16.71
C LEU A 117 12.97 1.55 16.93
N ALA A 118 12.40 1.26 18.11
CA ALA A 118 11.04 1.68 18.43
C ALA A 118 10.89 3.21 18.50
N GLU A 119 11.94 3.93 18.86
CA GLU A 119 11.93 5.40 18.98
C GLU A 119 12.01 6.10 17.59
N LEU A 120 12.38 5.36 16.55
CA LEU A 120 12.39 5.89 15.18
C LEU A 120 10.99 5.98 14.58
N LEU A 121 10.03 5.15 15.04
CA LEU A 121 8.73 5.03 14.40
C LEU A 121 7.82 6.22 14.71
N ASP A 122 7.22 6.76 13.66
CA ASP A 122 6.10 7.70 13.72
C ASP A 122 4.77 7.03 13.37
N GLY A 123 4.80 5.92 12.61
CA GLY A 123 3.59 5.22 12.21
C GLY A 123 3.82 3.78 11.77
N LEU A 124 2.70 3.09 11.58
CA LEU A 124 2.66 1.73 11.04
C LEU A 124 1.89 1.72 9.71
N HIS A 125 2.26 0.79 8.85
CA HIS A 125 1.63 0.55 7.57
C HIS A 125 1.35 -0.94 7.42
N PHE A 126 0.19 -1.31 6.88
CA PHE A 126 -0.07 -2.64 6.36
C PHE A 126 -0.80 -2.54 5.03
N HIS A 127 -0.62 -3.53 4.17
CA HIS A 127 -1.33 -3.64 2.91
C HIS A 127 -1.60 -5.12 2.67
N THR A 128 -2.82 -5.54 2.89
CA THR A 128 -3.25 -6.94 2.95
C THR A 128 -4.35 -7.26 1.93
N LEU A 129 -5.07 -6.25 1.45
CA LEU A 129 -6.20 -6.39 0.56
C LEU A 129 -5.78 -6.29 -0.91
N CYS A 130 -6.53 -6.99 -1.77
CA CYS A 130 -6.55 -6.80 -3.21
C CYS A 130 -7.99 -6.90 -3.66
N GLU A 131 -8.56 -5.80 -4.18
CA GLU A 131 -9.93 -5.71 -4.70
C GLU A 131 -11.05 -6.16 -3.75
N GLN A 132 -10.91 -5.87 -2.45
CA GLN A 132 -11.83 -6.34 -1.41
C GLN A 132 -12.71 -5.23 -0.81
N ASP A 133 -13.78 -5.67 -0.14
CA ASP A 133 -14.70 -4.82 0.59
C ASP A 133 -14.20 -4.50 2.02
N SER A 134 -14.95 -3.65 2.71
CA SER A 134 -14.59 -3.14 4.03
C SER A 134 -14.67 -4.16 5.17
N ASP A 135 -15.32 -5.30 4.97
CA ASP A 135 -15.32 -6.42 5.91
C ASP A 135 -13.93 -7.05 6.01
N ALA A 136 -13.25 -7.28 4.88
CA ALA A 136 -11.87 -7.75 4.87
C ALA A 136 -10.91 -6.80 5.61
N LEU A 137 -11.14 -5.47 5.51
CA LEU A 137 -10.38 -4.50 6.29
C LEU A 137 -10.68 -4.59 7.79
N GLU A 138 -11.96 -4.72 8.19
CA GLU A 138 -12.37 -4.85 9.59
C GLU A 138 -11.67 -6.07 10.22
N GLU A 139 -11.72 -7.22 9.54
CA GLU A 139 -11.07 -8.46 9.98
C GLU A 139 -9.54 -8.33 10.06
N THR A 140 -8.91 -7.71 9.06
CA THR A 140 -7.48 -7.45 9.07
C THR A 140 -7.08 -6.55 10.24
N LEU A 141 -7.88 -5.51 10.54
CA LEU A 141 -7.58 -4.60 11.64
C LEU A 141 -7.63 -5.32 13.00
N GLU A 142 -8.54 -6.28 13.19
CA GLU A 142 -8.57 -7.12 14.40
C GLU A 142 -7.26 -7.90 14.56
N ALA A 143 -6.74 -8.49 13.49
CA ALA A 143 -5.45 -9.18 13.52
C ALA A 143 -4.26 -8.23 13.80
N VAL A 144 -4.31 -7.00 13.26
CA VAL A 144 -3.32 -5.96 13.56
C VAL A 144 -3.40 -5.54 15.03
N GLU A 145 -4.59 -5.39 15.59
CA GLU A 145 -4.78 -5.09 17.01
C GLU A 145 -4.21 -6.20 17.92
N GLU A 146 -4.48 -7.44 17.57
CA GLU A 146 -3.99 -8.59 18.34
C GLU A 146 -2.46 -8.62 18.40
N LYS A 147 -1.81 -8.41 17.24
CA LYS A 147 -0.35 -8.59 17.11
C LYS A 147 0.47 -7.34 17.39
N PHE A 148 -0.04 -6.16 17.05
CA PHE A 148 0.70 -4.89 17.10
C PHE A 148 -0.03 -3.79 17.86
N GLY A 149 -1.13 -4.12 18.55
CA GLY A 149 -1.95 -3.15 19.28
C GLY A 149 -1.21 -2.40 20.40
N ASP A 150 -0.16 -2.99 20.95
CA ASP A 150 0.73 -2.37 21.93
C ASP A 150 1.58 -1.22 21.37
N LEU A 151 1.84 -1.22 20.07
CA LEU A 151 2.60 -0.16 19.38
C LEU A 151 1.73 1.03 18.99
N LEU A 152 0.47 0.80 18.61
CA LEU A 152 -0.43 1.79 18.03
C LEU A 152 -0.63 3.05 18.89
N PRO A 153 -0.75 2.99 20.23
CA PRO A 153 -0.90 4.21 21.04
C PRO A 153 0.29 5.18 21.00
N ARG A 154 1.45 4.73 20.52
CA ARG A 154 2.65 5.54 20.37
C ARG A 154 2.80 6.12 18.98
N MET A 155 1.98 5.68 18.03
CA MET A 155 2.04 6.10 16.62
C MET A 155 1.27 7.41 16.41
N LYS A 156 1.74 8.21 15.46
CA LYS A 156 1.05 9.41 14.98
C LYS A 156 0.04 9.07 13.89
N TRP A 157 0.32 8.00 13.14
CA TRP A 157 -0.51 7.57 12.02
C TRP A 157 -0.50 6.04 11.84
N LEU A 158 -1.58 5.57 11.21
CA LEU A 158 -1.75 4.21 10.74
C LEU A 158 -2.18 4.25 9.26
N ASN A 159 -1.37 3.69 8.38
CA ASN A 159 -1.71 3.52 6.98
C ASN A 159 -2.21 2.09 6.76
N MET A 160 -3.44 1.96 6.31
CA MET A 160 -4.12 0.68 6.12
C MET A 160 -4.00 0.16 4.67
N GLY A 161 -3.10 0.76 3.88
CA GLY A 161 -2.76 0.33 2.53
C GLY A 161 -3.85 0.51 1.49
N GLY A 162 -3.70 -0.21 0.40
CA GLY A 162 -4.59 -0.22 -0.75
C GLY A 162 -5.45 -1.48 -0.85
N GLY A 163 -5.96 -1.74 -2.07
CA GLY A 163 -6.83 -2.88 -2.36
C GLY A 163 -8.29 -2.69 -1.94
N HIS A 164 -8.66 -1.47 -1.53
CA HIS A 164 -10.02 -1.11 -1.13
C HIS A 164 -10.84 -0.70 -2.35
N HIS A 165 -11.88 -1.45 -2.67
CA HIS A 165 -12.78 -1.17 -3.81
C HIS A 165 -13.82 -0.08 -3.51
N ILE A 166 -13.43 1.04 -2.94
CA ILE A 166 -14.29 2.09 -2.38
C ILE A 166 -15.31 2.65 -3.39
N THR A 167 -14.96 2.68 -4.68
CA THR A 167 -15.80 3.22 -5.76
C THR A 167 -16.65 2.15 -6.44
N ARG A 168 -16.53 0.89 -6.06
CA ARG A 168 -17.35 -0.19 -6.60
C ARG A 168 -18.80 -0.07 -6.11
N PRO A 169 -19.79 -0.28 -7.00
CA PRO A 169 -21.19 -0.35 -6.58
C PRO A 169 -21.42 -1.42 -5.50
N GLY A 170 -22.07 -1.05 -4.40
CA GLY A 170 -22.36 -1.96 -3.29
C GLY A 170 -21.28 -2.04 -2.21
N TYR A 171 -20.16 -1.31 -2.34
CA TYR A 171 -19.15 -1.22 -1.29
C TYR A 171 -19.74 -0.62 0.01
N ASP A 172 -19.48 -1.24 1.16
CA ASP A 172 -20.00 -0.78 2.45
C ASP A 172 -19.14 0.38 3.03
N LEU A 173 -19.46 1.60 2.58
CA LEU A 173 -18.81 2.83 3.07
C LEU A 173 -19.04 3.10 4.56
N GLU A 174 -20.17 2.69 5.12
CA GLU A 174 -20.45 2.94 6.54
C GLU A 174 -19.59 2.06 7.43
N ARG A 175 -19.33 0.82 7.02
CA ARG A 175 -18.36 -0.05 7.69
C ARG A 175 -16.95 0.52 7.60
N LEU A 176 -16.51 0.96 6.41
CA LEU A 176 -15.20 1.62 6.26
C LEU A 176 -15.05 2.81 7.21
N LYS A 177 -16.06 3.69 7.28
CA LYS A 177 -16.07 4.83 8.19
C LYS A 177 -16.02 4.41 9.66
N LYS A 178 -16.68 3.30 10.02
CA LYS A 178 -16.64 2.73 11.38
C LYS A 178 -15.24 2.25 11.73
N VAL A 179 -14.58 1.52 10.83
CA VAL A 179 -13.20 1.02 11.00
C VAL A 179 -12.22 2.19 11.17
N ILE A 180 -12.31 3.20 10.31
CA ILE A 180 -11.46 4.40 10.41
C ILE A 180 -11.70 5.15 11.74
N ARG A 181 -12.95 5.34 12.13
CA ARG A 181 -13.29 6.01 13.41
C ARG A 181 -12.78 5.22 14.60
N HIS A 182 -12.94 3.89 14.59
CA HIS A 182 -12.42 3.02 15.65
C HIS A 182 -10.92 3.24 15.85
N ALA A 183 -10.12 3.18 14.79
CA ALA A 183 -8.68 3.39 14.89
C ALA A 183 -8.32 4.78 15.43
N ARG A 184 -8.99 5.83 14.94
CA ARG A 184 -8.76 7.21 15.36
C ARG A 184 -9.15 7.46 16.83
N GLU A 185 -10.27 6.92 17.27
CA GLU A 185 -10.77 7.10 18.64
C GLU A 185 -9.98 6.27 19.65
N LYS A 186 -9.60 5.04 19.28
CA LYS A 186 -8.89 4.12 20.17
C LYS A 186 -7.42 4.50 20.37
N TRP A 187 -6.73 4.92 19.29
CA TRP A 187 -5.27 5.17 19.35
C TRP A 187 -4.87 6.62 19.11
N GLY A 188 -5.79 7.49 18.70
CA GLY A 188 -5.47 8.89 18.40
C GLY A 188 -4.67 9.10 17.12
N VAL A 189 -4.61 8.12 16.24
CA VAL A 189 -3.80 8.15 15.00
C VAL A 189 -4.51 8.86 13.85
N MET A 190 -3.74 9.49 12.96
CA MET A 190 -4.20 9.80 11.61
C MET A 190 -4.27 8.50 10.82
N VAL A 191 -5.39 8.28 10.10
CA VAL A 191 -5.55 7.10 9.25
C VAL A 191 -5.36 7.48 7.80
N TYR A 192 -4.52 6.70 7.09
CA TYR A 192 -4.32 6.79 5.64
C TYR A 192 -4.82 5.51 4.95
N LEU A 193 -5.30 5.67 3.72
CA LEU A 193 -5.65 4.61 2.79
C LEU A 193 -4.99 4.90 1.44
N GLU A 194 -4.69 3.86 0.68
CA GLU A 194 -4.00 3.92 -0.61
C GLU A 194 -4.85 3.29 -1.75
N PRO A 195 -6.09 3.74 -2.00
CA PRO A 195 -7.02 3.10 -2.94
C PRO A 195 -6.66 3.41 -4.40
N GLY A 196 -5.59 2.84 -4.94
CA GLY A 196 -5.06 3.15 -6.27
C GLY A 196 -6.06 2.85 -7.38
N GLU A 197 -6.47 1.60 -7.55
CA GLU A 197 -7.43 1.17 -8.56
C GLU A 197 -8.78 1.91 -8.44
N ALA A 198 -9.31 2.00 -7.23
CA ALA A 198 -10.59 2.64 -6.99
C ALA A 198 -10.65 4.10 -7.47
N CYS A 199 -9.51 4.81 -7.51
CA CYS A 199 -9.43 6.18 -8.03
C CYS A 199 -9.55 6.26 -9.56
N ALA A 200 -9.22 5.17 -10.27
CA ALA A 200 -9.21 5.12 -11.74
C ALA A 200 -10.27 4.15 -12.32
N LEU A 201 -10.95 3.40 -11.48
CA LEU A 201 -11.95 2.41 -11.91
C LEU A 201 -13.02 3.05 -12.79
N ASN A 202 -13.22 2.49 -14.00
CA ASN A 202 -14.15 2.99 -15.02
C ASN A 202 -13.88 4.43 -15.50
N ALA A 203 -12.66 4.95 -15.31
CA ALA A 203 -12.30 6.30 -15.74
C ALA A 203 -12.04 6.44 -17.25
N GLY A 204 -11.90 5.32 -17.99
CA GLY A 204 -11.62 5.34 -19.43
C GLY A 204 -11.97 4.04 -20.12
N TYR A 205 -11.71 4.03 -21.43
CA TYR A 205 -11.89 2.87 -22.29
C TYR A 205 -10.64 2.68 -23.17
N LEU A 206 -10.24 1.43 -23.36
CA LEU A 206 -9.28 1.09 -24.41
C LEU A 206 -10.04 0.85 -25.72
N LEU A 207 -9.83 1.73 -26.71
CA LEU A 207 -10.35 1.55 -28.07
C LEU A 207 -9.31 0.82 -28.90
N THR A 208 -9.74 -0.24 -29.58
CA THR A 208 -8.88 -1.07 -30.40
C THR A 208 -9.61 -1.48 -31.68
N THR A 209 -8.84 -1.81 -32.72
CA THR A 209 -9.36 -2.26 -34.02
C THR A 209 -9.22 -3.77 -34.15
N VAL A 210 -10.26 -4.44 -34.61
CA VAL A 210 -10.17 -5.84 -35.00
C VAL A 210 -9.48 -5.90 -36.36
N LEU A 211 -8.27 -6.44 -36.40
CA LEU A 211 -7.45 -6.58 -37.61
C LEU A 211 -7.85 -7.80 -38.43
N ASP A 212 -8.22 -8.88 -37.76
CA ASP A 212 -8.62 -10.13 -38.38
C ASP A 212 -9.48 -10.97 -37.44
N THR A 213 -10.21 -11.94 -37.99
CA THR A 213 -10.94 -12.94 -37.25
C THR A 213 -10.60 -14.33 -37.73
N VAL A 214 -10.21 -15.22 -36.84
CA VAL A 214 -9.91 -16.61 -37.16
C VAL A 214 -10.79 -17.55 -36.37
N LYS A 215 -11.06 -18.73 -36.94
CA LYS A 215 -11.81 -19.77 -36.24
C LYS A 215 -10.88 -20.95 -35.95
N ASN A 216 -10.82 -21.36 -34.68
CA ASN A 216 -10.13 -22.57 -34.29
C ASN A 216 -11.14 -23.47 -33.56
N LYS A 217 -11.48 -24.60 -34.19
CA LYS A 217 -12.60 -25.48 -33.75
C LYS A 217 -13.89 -24.67 -33.61
N ASP A 218 -14.46 -24.62 -32.40
CA ASP A 218 -15.71 -23.91 -32.12
C ASP A 218 -15.50 -22.49 -31.56
N THR A 219 -14.23 -22.09 -31.40
CA THR A 219 -13.88 -20.77 -30.86
C THR A 219 -13.60 -19.79 -32.00
N GLN A 220 -14.31 -18.66 -31.99
CA GLN A 220 -14.01 -17.52 -32.86
C GLN A 220 -13.08 -16.55 -32.11
N ILE A 221 -12.00 -16.16 -32.74
CA ILE A 221 -10.92 -15.36 -32.18
C ILE A 221 -10.81 -14.06 -32.97
N ALA A 222 -10.85 -12.91 -32.27
CA ALA A 222 -10.56 -11.62 -32.86
C ALA A 222 -9.09 -11.26 -32.59
N ILE A 223 -8.37 -10.85 -33.62
CA ILE A 223 -7.01 -10.35 -33.53
C ILE A 223 -7.08 -8.82 -33.51
N LEU A 224 -6.51 -8.22 -32.44
CA LEU A 224 -6.59 -6.79 -32.22
C LEU A 224 -5.25 -6.10 -32.48
N ASP A 225 -5.28 -4.78 -32.70
CA ASP A 225 -4.10 -3.92 -32.75
C ASP A 225 -3.59 -3.50 -31.36
N ALA A 226 -4.02 -4.19 -30.32
CA ALA A 226 -3.61 -4.01 -28.94
C ALA A 226 -2.98 -5.30 -28.39
N SER A 227 -2.09 -5.15 -27.42
CA SER A 227 -1.45 -6.26 -26.71
C SER A 227 -1.81 -6.22 -25.24
N ALA A 228 -2.18 -7.36 -24.66
CA ALA A 228 -2.46 -7.48 -23.23
C ALA A 228 -1.27 -6.98 -22.40
N ALA A 229 -0.05 -7.44 -22.71
CA ALA A 229 1.15 -7.07 -21.97
C ALA A 229 1.46 -5.55 -21.97
N CYS A 230 1.02 -4.80 -22.99
CA CYS A 230 1.32 -3.37 -23.12
C CYS A 230 0.16 -2.46 -22.67
N HIS A 231 -1.09 -2.92 -22.80
CA HIS A 231 -2.27 -2.06 -22.66
C HIS A 231 -3.22 -2.52 -21.56
N MET A 232 -3.28 -3.81 -21.27
CA MET A 232 -4.16 -4.40 -20.26
C MET A 232 -3.51 -5.66 -19.66
N PRO A 233 -2.42 -5.52 -18.88
CA PRO A 233 -1.68 -6.68 -18.36
C PRO A 233 -2.53 -7.58 -17.46
N ASP A 234 -3.51 -7.04 -16.74
CA ASP A 234 -4.36 -7.79 -15.81
C ASP A 234 -5.11 -8.94 -16.51
N VAL A 235 -5.47 -8.80 -17.81
CA VAL A 235 -6.13 -9.89 -18.56
C VAL A 235 -5.24 -11.11 -18.82
N ILE A 236 -3.94 -11.05 -18.47
CA ILE A 236 -3.03 -12.19 -18.57
C ILE A 236 -3.10 -13.06 -17.30
N GLU A 237 -3.48 -12.46 -16.20
CA GLU A 237 -3.43 -13.07 -14.88
C GLU A 237 -4.81 -13.49 -14.35
N MET A 238 -5.87 -13.11 -15.07
CA MET A 238 -7.26 -13.46 -14.75
C MET A 238 -7.70 -14.80 -15.35
#